data_a2cb7fae33d840860f702c819fef6290
#
_entry.id   a2cb7fae33d840860f702c819fef6290
#
_cell.length_a   1.000
_cell.length_b   1.000
_cell.length_c   1.000
_cell.angle_alpha   90.00
_cell.angle_beta   90.00
_cell.angle_gamma   90.00
#
_symmetry.space_group_name_H-M   'P 1'
#
loop_
_entity.id
_entity.type
_entity.pdbx_description
1 polymer ?
#
loop_
_entity_poly.entity_id
_entity_poly.type
_entity_poly.pdbx_seq_one_letter_code
_entity_poly.pdbx_strand_id
1 'polypeptide(L)'
;MRYVVTAALLLFSTSAMAGNNAGYEMGGKFARFDPVVSQYNQSGELFRIEGHCQSSCTLFLGIRNVCIDRNATLLFHAAHDRSRNVSASLTSHMLGAYHASLRDYVTAHHYMDTLEFHAISGRDLIQKFGYRECPKK
;
A
#
# COMPACT_ATOMS: atom_id res chain seq x y z
N MET A 1 35.45 38.78 33.86
CA MET A 1 34.05 38.36 33.63
C MET A 1 34.01 37.46 32.40
N ARG A 2 33.72 36.19 32.56
CA ARG A 2 33.58 35.22 31.46
C ARG A 2 32.10 35.01 31.20
N TYR A 3 31.62 35.42 30.03
CA TYR A 3 30.25 35.17 29.62
C TYR A 3 30.17 33.76 29.01
N VAL A 4 29.40 32.88 29.64
CA VAL A 4 29.05 31.57 29.10
C VAL A 4 27.81 31.76 28.23
N VAL A 5 27.96 31.66 26.90
CA VAL A 5 26.85 31.68 25.95
C VAL A 5 26.33 30.23 25.85
N THR A 6 25.19 29.98 26.47
CA THR A 6 24.50 28.71 26.35
C THR A 6 23.70 28.72 25.05
N ALA A 7 24.17 28.01 24.02
CA ALA A 7 23.40 27.80 22.79
C ALA A 7 22.30 26.80 23.06
N ALA A 8 21.06 27.25 23.03
CA ALA A 8 19.88 26.37 23.07
C ALA A 8 19.69 25.75 21.69
N LEU A 9 19.93 24.43 21.56
CA LEU A 9 19.56 23.66 20.38
C LEU A 9 18.03 23.50 20.36
N LEU A 10 17.37 24.23 19.47
CA LEU A 10 15.96 24.00 19.14
C LEU A 10 15.86 22.74 18.26
N LEU A 11 15.45 21.62 18.87
CA LEU A 11 15.09 20.42 18.15
C LEU A 11 13.73 20.66 17.45
N PHE A 12 13.76 20.98 16.18
CA PHE A 12 12.56 20.96 15.35
C PHE A 12 12.16 19.50 15.11
N SER A 13 11.20 19.02 15.88
CA SER A 13 10.50 17.76 15.56
C SER A 13 9.67 18.01 14.32
N THR A 14 10.18 17.62 13.15
CA THR A 14 9.37 17.51 11.95
C THR A 14 8.45 16.29 12.14
N SER A 15 7.18 16.55 12.44
CA SER A 15 6.16 15.50 12.40
C SER A 15 6.05 15.03 10.95
N ALA A 16 6.59 13.84 10.65
CA ALA A 16 6.40 13.19 9.37
C ALA A 16 4.91 12.92 9.19
N MET A 17 4.26 13.61 8.25
CA MET A 17 2.86 13.35 7.92
C MET A 17 2.75 12.01 7.21
N ALA A 18 1.89 11.09 7.72
CA ALA A 18 1.59 9.84 7.05
C ALA A 18 1.02 10.12 5.65
N GLY A 19 1.57 9.46 4.62
CA GLY A 19 1.00 9.46 3.29
C GLY A 19 -0.20 8.53 3.19
N ASN A 20 -0.96 8.66 2.11
CA ASN A 20 -2.10 7.79 1.82
C ASN A 20 -2.27 7.57 0.31
N ASN A 21 -3.25 6.75 -0.05
CA ASN A 21 -3.52 6.40 -1.44
C ASN A 21 -4.36 7.42 -2.21
N ALA A 22 -4.58 8.62 -1.71
CA ALA A 22 -5.32 9.66 -2.41
C ALA A 22 -4.68 10.00 -3.76
N GLY A 23 -5.49 10.01 -4.82
CA GLY A 23 -5.03 10.19 -6.20
C GLY A 23 -4.54 8.90 -6.89
N TYR A 24 -4.53 7.77 -6.20
CA TYR A 24 -4.11 6.45 -6.70
C TYR A 24 -5.20 5.39 -6.66
N GLU A 25 -6.39 5.75 -6.18
CA GLU A 25 -7.48 4.82 -5.83
C GLU A 25 -7.93 3.94 -7.00
N MET A 26 -7.89 4.50 -8.20
CA MET A 26 -8.41 3.85 -9.42
C MET A 26 -7.37 2.99 -10.14
N GLY A 27 -6.18 2.85 -9.58
CA GLY A 27 -5.10 2.10 -10.23
C GLY A 27 -4.44 2.83 -11.39
N GLY A 28 -3.78 2.09 -12.25
CA GLY A 28 -3.06 2.63 -13.41
C GLY A 28 -1.73 1.93 -13.66
N LYS A 29 -0.84 2.60 -14.40
CA LYS A 29 0.47 2.04 -14.74
C LYS A 29 1.35 1.85 -13.50
N PHE A 30 2.03 0.72 -13.40
CA PHE A 30 2.95 0.41 -12.29
C PHE A 30 4.03 1.47 -12.08
N ALA A 31 4.47 2.12 -13.16
CA ALA A 31 5.44 3.22 -13.09
C ALA A 31 4.98 4.42 -12.23
N ARG A 32 3.70 4.52 -11.91
CA ARG A 32 3.18 5.52 -10.95
C ARG A 32 3.23 5.03 -9.50
N PHE A 33 3.20 3.71 -9.28
CA PHE A 33 3.06 3.09 -7.96
C PHE A 33 4.40 2.63 -7.40
N ASP A 34 5.21 1.94 -8.17
CA ASP A 34 6.49 1.36 -7.74
C ASP A 34 7.45 2.40 -7.12
N PRO A 35 7.61 3.63 -7.67
CA PRO A 35 8.44 4.65 -7.04
C PRO A 35 7.92 5.08 -5.66
N VAL A 36 6.61 5.13 -5.46
CA VAL A 36 6.00 5.47 -4.16
C VAL A 36 6.28 4.36 -3.14
N VAL A 37 6.07 3.10 -3.53
CA VAL A 37 6.41 1.93 -2.68
C VAL A 37 7.88 1.99 -2.26
N SER A 38 8.77 2.22 -3.21
CA SER A 38 10.21 2.33 -2.95
C SER A 38 10.53 3.48 -1.99
N GLN A 39 9.94 4.66 -2.22
CA GLN A 39 10.15 5.84 -1.38
C GLN A 39 9.74 5.59 0.08
N TYR A 40 8.56 5.02 0.29
CA TYR A 40 8.08 4.73 1.65
C TYR A 40 8.87 3.60 2.32
N ASN A 41 9.34 2.62 1.55
CA ASN A 41 10.23 1.58 2.07
C ASN A 41 11.62 2.11 2.45
N GLN A 42 12.11 3.16 1.79
CA GLN A 42 13.36 3.81 2.13
C GLN A 42 13.23 4.74 3.34
N SER A 43 12.16 5.55 3.40
CA SER A 43 11.93 6.50 4.50
C SER A 43 11.44 5.82 5.78
N GLY A 44 10.74 4.71 5.68
CA GLY A 44 10.07 4.05 6.81
C GLY A 44 8.85 4.79 7.33
N GLU A 45 8.40 5.84 6.63
CA GLU A 45 7.19 6.58 6.99
C GLU A 45 5.94 5.72 6.86
N LEU A 46 4.92 6.04 7.68
CA LEU A 46 3.64 5.36 7.63
C LEU A 46 2.89 5.72 6.33
N PHE A 47 2.40 4.69 5.65
CA PHE A 47 1.47 4.84 4.52
C PHE A 47 0.11 4.24 4.89
N ARG A 48 -0.96 5.00 4.62
CA ARG A 48 -2.33 4.61 4.95
C ARG A 48 -3.10 4.25 3.68
N ILE A 49 -3.67 3.05 3.63
CA ILE A 49 -4.65 2.68 2.60
C ILE A 49 -6.04 2.95 3.19
N GLU A 50 -6.74 3.90 2.59
CA GLU A 50 -8.04 4.39 3.04
C GLU A 50 -9.04 4.38 1.88
N GLY A 51 -10.32 4.16 2.17
CA GLY A 51 -11.39 4.21 1.20
C GLY A 51 -11.23 3.15 0.09
N HIS A 52 -11.31 3.59 -1.15
CA HIS A 52 -11.23 2.72 -2.32
C HIS A 52 -9.77 2.54 -2.79
N CYS A 53 -9.39 1.30 -3.12
CA CYS A 53 -8.06 0.99 -3.63
C CYS A 53 -8.13 -0.20 -4.58
N GLN A 54 -8.15 0.07 -5.89
CA GLN A 54 -8.31 -0.98 -6.91
C GLN A 54 -7.04 -1.20 -7.74
N SER A 55 -6.89 -2.41 -8.28
CA SER A 55 -5.88 -2.75 -9.27
C SER A 55 -4.47 -2.44 -8.76
N SER A 56 -3.69 -1.65 -9.48
CA SER A 56 -2.31 -1.27 -9.11
C SER A 56 -2.22 -0.55 -7.76
N CYS A 57 -3.32 0.03 -7.25
CA CYS A 57 -3.36 0.59 -5.90
C CYS A 57 -3.00 -0.47 -4.84
N THR A 58 -3.32 -1.75 -5.08
CA THR A 58 -2.97 -2.85 -4.17
C THR A 58 -1.47 -3.10 -4.06
N LEU A 59 -0.64 -2.53 -4.96
CA LEU A 59 0.82 -2.54 -4.83
C LEU A 59 1.30 -1.86 -3.55
N PHE A 60 0.54 -0.92 -3.01
CA PHE A 60 0.87 -0.26 -1.75
C PHE A 60 0.86 -1.21 -0.54
N LEU A 61 0.25 -2.39 -0.66
CA LEU A 61 0.39 -3.46 0.33
C LEU A 61 1.85 -3.95 0.49
N GLY A 62 2.72 -3.66 -0.48
CA GLY A 62 4.16 -3.93 -0.42
C GLY A 62 4.97 -2.91 0.37
N ILE A 63 4.35 -1.85 0.87
CA ILE A 63 5.01 -0.90 1.77
C ILE A 63 5.13 -1.53 3.15
N ARG A 64 6.36 -1.64 3.67
CA ARG A 64 6.60 -2.30 4.97
C ARG A 64 5.87 -1.63 6.13
N ASN A 65 5.83 -0.30 6.15
CA ASN A 65 5.10 0.46 7.17
C ASN A 65 3.73 0.91 6.64
N VAL A 66 2.94 -0.05 6.12
CA VAL A 66 1.58 0.19 5.66
C VAL A 66 0.58 -0.13 6.76
N CYS A 67 -0.49 0.65 6.83
CA CYS A 67 -1.69 0.32 7.60
C CYS A 67 -2.94 0.38 6.73
N ILE A 68 -3.97 -0.32 7.14
CA ILE A 68 -5.24 -0.42 6.44
C ILE A 68 -6.33 0.21 7.29
N ASP A 69 -7.13 1.11 6.70
CA ASP A 69 -8.37 1.56 7.32
C ASP A 69 -9.39 0.40 7.27
N ARG A 70 -10.02 0.07 8.40
CA ARG A 70 -11.00 -1.02 8.44
C ARG A 70 -12.19 -0.83 7.51
N ASN A 71 -12.49 0.41 7.15
CA ASN A 71 -13.57 0.76 6.23
C ASN A 71 -13.12 0.82 4.77
N ALA A 72 -11.85 0.56 4.49
CA ALA A 72 -11.35 0.49 3.11
C ALA A 72 -11.93 -0.71 2.37
N THR A 73 -11.99 -0.60 1.05
CA THR A 73 -12.31 -1.69 0.14
C THR A 73 -11.23 -1.79 -0.91
N LEU A 74 -10.56 -2.94 -0.97
CA LEU A 74 -9.53 -3.20 -1.96
C LEU A 74 -10.07 -4.15 -3.02
N LEU A 75 -9.82 -3.85 -4.30
CA LEU A 75 -10.28 -4.64 -5.44
C LEU A 75 -9.10 -5.27 -6.16
N PHE A 76 -9.13 -6.58 -6.26
CA PHE A 76 -8.08 -7.43 -6.83
C PHE A 76 -8.49 -7.98 -8.19
N HIS A 77 -7.57 -8.02 -9.12
CA HIS A 77 -7.70 -8.68 -10.42
C HIS A 77 -6.30 -8.91 -11.02
N ALA A 78 -6.23 -9.73 -12.07
CA ALA A 78 -4.99 -9.93 -12.82
C ALA A 78 -4.52 -8.61 -13.47
N ALA A 79 -3.22 -8.43 -13.56
CA ALA A 79 -2.66 -7.34 -14.35
C ALA A 79 -2.77 -7.63 -15.84
N HIS A 80 -2.82 -6.59 -16.66
CA HIS A 80 -2.93 -6.71 -18.10
C HIS A 80 -1.90 -5.86 -18.84
N ASP A 81 -1.60 -6.25 -20.07
CA ASP A 81 -0.80 -5.48 -21.00
C ASP A 81 -1.60 -4.32 -21.65
N ARG A 82 -0.97 -3.61 -22.59
CA ARG A 82 -1.60 -2.49 -23.31
C ARG A 82 -2.82 -2.92 -24.13
N SER A 83 -2.84 -4.18 -24.57
CA SER A 83 -3.94 -4.76 -25.35
C SER A 83 -5.05 -5.39 -24.48
N ARG A 84 -4.97 -5.19 -23.15
CA ARG A 84 -5.89 -5.74 -22.15
C ARG A 84 -5.86 -7.27 -22.06
N ASN A 85 -4.77 -7.90 -22.48
CA ASN A 85 -4.55 -9.32 -22.22
C ASN A 85 -3.94 -9.51 -20.82
N VAL A 86 -4.38 -10.53 -20.10
CA VAL A 86 -3.77 -10.88 -18.81
C VAL A 86 -2.28 -11.13 -18.99
N SER A 87 -1.47 -10.47 -18.18
CA SER A 87 -0.03 -10.62 -18.16
C SER A 87 0.40 -11.38 -16.91
N ALA A 88 0.97 -12.56 -17.10
CA ALA A 88 1.46 -13.38 -15.98
C ALA A 88 2.59 -12.69 -15.22
N SER A 89 3.51 -12.03 -15.91
CA SER A 89 4.64 -11.33 -15.26
C SER A 89 4.20 -10.12 -14.45
N LEU A 90 3.29 -9.30 -14.97
CA LEU A 90 2.74 -8.15 -14.24
C LEU A 90 1.87 -8.62 -13.06
N THR A 91 1.10 -9.68 -13.22
CA THR A 91 0.32 -10.29 -12.13
C THR A 91 1.24 -10.82 -11.04
N SER A 92 2.34 -11.49 -11.38
CA SER A 92 3.35 -11.92 -10.41
C SER A 92 3.98 -10.75 -9.65
N HIS A 93 4.20 -9.61 -10.32
CA HIS A 93 4.68 -8.41 -9.67
C HIS A 93 3.69 -7.92 -8.59
N MET A 94 2.40 -7.88 -8.89
CA MET A 94 1.37 -7.55 -7.91
C MET A 94 1.35 -8.54 -6.74
N LEU A 95 1.35 -9.83 -7.03
CA LEU A 95 1.35 -10.88 -6.00
C LEU A 95 2.55 -10.78 -5.06
N GLY A 96 3.71 -10.35 -5.58
CA GLY A 96 4.92 -10.11 -4.80
C GLY A 96 4.79 -9.00 -3.75
N ALA A 97 3.85 -8.09 -3.91
CA ALA A 97 3.56 -7.02 -2.94
C ALA A 97 2.73 -7.50 -1.74
N TYR A 98 2.08 -8.65 -1.84
CA TYR A 98 1.12 -9.10 -0.82
C TYR A 98 1.78 -9.96 0.24
N HIS A 99 1.29 -9.88 1.49
CA HIS A 99 1.62 -10.87 2.51
C HIS A 99 1.32 -12.28 2.01
N ALA A 100 2.10 -13.27 2.46
CA ALA A 100 1.97 -14.64 1.99
C ALA A 100 0.54 -15.18 2.12
N SER A 101 -0.13 -14.95 3.26
CA SER A 101 -1.50 -15.40 3.50
C SER A 101 -2.51 -14.81 2.53
N LEU A 102 -2.37 -13.51 2.18
CA LEU A 102 -3.22 -12.87 1.18
C LEU A 102 -2.93 -13.39 -0.21
N ARG A 103 -1.64 -13.51 -0.57
CA ARG A 103 -1.22 -14.04 -1.88
C ARG A 103 -1.77 -15.44 -2.11
N ASP A 104 -1.67 -16.31 -1.12
CA ASP A 104 -2.19 -17.68 -1.19
C ASP A 104 -3.71 -17.68 -1.35
N TYR A 105 -4.41 -16.82 -0.61
CA TYR A 105 -5.86 -16.70 -0.68
C TYR A 105 -6.34 -16.23 -2.06
N VAL A 106 -5.82 -15.12 -2.58
CA VAL A 106 -6.25 -14.58 -3.89
C VAL A 106 -5.89 -15.53 -5.05
N THR A 107 -4.80 -16.29 -4.90
CA THR A 107 -4.42 -17.32 -5.87
C THR A 107 -5.37 -18.53 -5.81
N ALA A 108 -5.64 -19.06 -4.63
CA ALA A 108 -6.52 -20.21 -4.44
C ALA A 108 -7.97 -19.92 -4.87
N HIS A 109 -8.43 -18.69 -4.73
CA HIS A 109 -9.77 -18.24 -5.11
C HIS A 109 -9.85 -17.67 -6.54
N HIS A 110 -8.78 -17.76 -7.32
CA HIS A 110 -8.72 -17.30 -8.72
C HIS A 110 -8.99 -15.80 -8.92
N TYR A 111 -8.71 -14.98 -7.91
CA TYR A 111 -8.92 -13.53 -7.98
C TYR A 111 -7.96 -12.82 -8.94
N MET A 112 -6.85 -13.46 -9.25
CA MET A 112 -5.78 -12.91 -10.10
C MET A 112 -5.70 -13.61 -11.46
N ASP A 113 -6.74 -14.32 -11.89
CA ASP A 113 -6.75 -15.09 -13.15
C ASP A 113 -7.36 -14.28 -14.30
N THR A 114 -8.26 -13.35 -13.99
CA THR A 114 -8.98 -12.53 -14.96
C THR A 114 -8.96 -11.07 -14.60
N LEU A 115 -9.53 -10.22 -15.45
CA LEU A 115 -9.67 -8.77 -15.21
C LEU A 115 -10.92 -8.43 -14.38
N GLU A 116 -11.69 -9.42 -13.95
CA GLU A 116 -12.81 -9.22 -13.06
C GLU A 116 -12.35 -8.80 -11.67
N PHE A 117 -13.01 -7.79 -11.10
CA PHE A 117 -12.69 -7.32 -9.76
C PHE A 117 -13.27 -8.21 -8.66
N HIS A 118 -12.43 -8.50 -7.67
CA HIS A 118 -12.81 -9.20 -6.45
C HIS A 118 -12.49 -8.34 -5.24
N ALA A 119 -13.51 -8.03 -4.44
CA ALA A 119 -13.36 -7.14 -3.30
C ALA A 119 -12.94 -7.89 -2.03
N ILE A 120 -12.01 -7.31 -1.29
CA ILE A 120 -11.69 -7.71 0.09
C ILE A 120 -11.79 -6.44 0.95
N SER A 121 -12.52 -6.53 2.06
CA SER A 121 -12.67 -5.39 2.98
C SER A 121 -11.38 -5.12 3.76
N GLY A 122 -11.17 -3.87 4.17
CA GLY A 122 -10.08 -3.52 5.08
C GLY A 122 -10.13 -4.33 6.38
N ARG A 123 -11.33 -4.57 6.90
CA ARG A 123 -11.54 -5.42 8.08
C ARG A 123 -10.97 -6.83 7.87
N ASP A 124 -11.25 -7.46 6.74
CA ASP A 124 -10.75 -8.80 6.44
C ASP A 124 -9.24 -8.81 6.23
N LEU A 125 -8.67 -7.77 5.60
CA LEU A 125 -7.22 -7.63 5.47
C LEU A 125 -6.53 -7.58 6.84
N ILE A 126 -7.12 -6.87 7.79
CA ILE A 126 -6.61 -6.77 9.16
C ILE A 126 -6.79 -8.10 9.91
N GLN A 127 -7.99 -8.65 9.93
CA GLN A 127 -8.34 -9.79 10.79
C GLN A 127 -7.88 -11.14 10.24
N LYS A 128 -7.86 -11.32 8.91
CA LYS A 128 -7.56 -12.61 8.27
C LYS A 128 -6.15 -12.68 7.67
N PHE A 129 -5.60 -11.55 7.23
CA PHE A 129 -4.35 -11.54 6.47
C PHE A 129 -3.19 -10.80 7.17
N GLY A 130 -3.37 -10.43 8.45
CA GLY A 130 -2.30 -9.92 9.30
C GLY A 130 -1.82 -8.50 8.98
N TYR A 131 -2.60 -7.72 8.24
CA TYR A 131 -2.28 -6.31 8.04
C TYR A 131 -2.60 -5.49 9.28
N ARG A 132 -1.79 -4.45 9.52
CA ARG A 132 -2.01 -3.55 10.65
C ARG A 132 -3.19 -2.61 10.38
N GLU A 133 -4.07 -2.44 11.36
CA GLU A 133 -5.09 -1.40 11.32
C GLU A 133 -4.46 -0.01 11.48
N CYS A 134 -4.94 0.97 10.72
CA CYS A 134 -4.46 2.34 10.86
C CYS A 134 -4.81 2.91 12.22
N PRO A 135 -3.88 3.62 12.88
CA PRO A 135 -4.20 4.38 14.09
C PRO A 135 -5.25 5.44 13.76
N LYS A 136 -6.08 5.76 14.74
CA LYS A 136 -7.06 6.86 14.62
C LYS A 136 -6.33 8.17 14.36
N LYS A 137 -6.94 9.01 13.55
CA LYS A 137 -6.46 10.37 13.27
C LYS A 137 -6.75 11.28 14.46
#